data_9eef9a2a6e6f6f216e189f19234f4a7b
#
_entry.id   9eef9a2a6e6f6f216e189f19234f4a7b
#
_cell.length_a   1.000
_cell.length_b   1.000
_cell.length_c   1.000
_cell.angle_alpha   90.00
_cell.angle_beta   90.00
_cell.angle_gamma   90.00
#
_symmetry.space_group_name_H-M   'P 1'
#
loop_
_entity.id
_entity.type
_entity.pdbx_description
1 polymer ?
#
loop_
_entity_poly.entity_id
_entity_poly.type
_entity_poly.pdbx_seq_one_letter_code
_entity_poly.pdbx_strand_id
1 'polypeptide(L)'
;MRPMNRQGQQAEERALAFLLQQGLQLLERNWLCRGGEIDLIMRDGRYLVFVEVRHRASPRYGGAAYSITPAKQRKLLHAATVYLSDKRVDAPCRFDAVLSEGQQPLQWLKNIFA
;
A
#
# COMPACT_ATOMS: atom_id res chain seq x y z
N MET A 1 18.46 -3.73 -1.25
CA MET A 1 17.63 -2.52 -1.47
C MET A 1 16.87 -2.66 -2.77
N ARG A 2 15.58 -2.37 -2.75
CA ARG A 2 14.74 -2.44 -3.93
C ARG A 2 14.93 -1.17 -4.76
N PRO A 3 15.24 -1.28 -6.06
CA PRO A 3 15.28 -0.10 -6.91
C PRO A 3 13.87 0.49 -7.05
N MET A 4 13.78 1.79 -7.05
CA MET A 4 12.52 2.49 -7.16
C MET A 4 12.70 3.66 -8.11
N ASN A 5 11.84 3.77 -9.12
CA ASN A 5 11.92 4.90 -10.02
C ASN A 5 11.37 6.15 -9.33
N ARG A 6 11.65 7.32 -9.92
CA ARG A 6 11.31 8.59 -9.33
C ARG A 6 9.80 8.78 -9.15
N GLN A 7 9.02 8.36 -10.15
CA GLN A 7 7.56 8.51 -10.10
C GLN A 7 6.94 7.63 -9.02
N GLY A 8 7.43 6.40 -8.88
CA GLY A 8 6.96 5.50 -7.83
C GLY A 8 7.29 6.03 -6.45
N GLN A 9 8.49 6.59 -6.29
CA GLN A 9 8.92 7.18 -5.03
C GLN A 9 8.07 8.39 -4.67
N GLN A 10 7.79 9.26 -5.64
CA GLN A 10 6.95 10.43 -5.43
C GLN A 10 5.52 10.03 -5.07
N ALA A 11 4.98 8.99 -5.72
CA ALA A 11 3.65 8.50 -5.42
C ALA A 11 3.56 7.98 -3.98
N GLU A 12 4.58 7.26 -3.51
CA GLU A 12 4.61 6.80 -2.12
C GLU A 12 4.69 7.96 -1.13
N GLU A 13 5.50 8.97 -1.43
CA GLU A 13 5.61 10.15 -0.57
C GLU A 13 4.27 10.87 -0.46
N ARG A 14 3.59 11.04 -1.59
CA ARG A 14 2.28 11.71 -1.63
C ARG A 14 1.23 10.88 -0.88
N ALA A 15 1.23 9.56 -1.08
CA ALA A 15 0.31 8.66 -0.40
C ALA A 15 0.51 8.72 1.11
N LEU A 16 1.77 8.68 1.56
CA LEU A 16 2.08 8.74 2.98
C LEU A 16 1.60 10.07 3.58
N ALA A 17 1.93 11.19 2.94
CA ALA A 17 1.50 12.49 3.42
C ALA A 17 -0.02 12.58 3.52
N PHE A 18 -0.72 12.07 2.51
CA PHE A 18 -2.17 12.05 2.49
C PHE A 18 -2.75 11.24 3.66
N LEU A 19 -2.22 10.02 3.86
CA LEU A 19 -2.73 9.14 4.93
C LEU A 19 -2.43 9.69 6.31
N LEU A 20 -1.29 10.33 6.50
CA LEU A 20 -0.98 10.98 7.76
C LEU A 20 -1.97 12.11 8.06
N GLN A 21 -2.37 12.87 7.04
CA GLN A 21 -3.39 13.90 7.19
C GLN A 21 -4.75 13.32 7.57
N GLN A 22 -5.03 12.08 7.15
CA GLN A 22 -6.26 11.38 7.49
C GLN A 22 -6.24 10.79 8.90
N GLY A 23 -5.13 10.94 9.61
CA GLY A 23 -5.01 10.48 10.99
C GLY A 23 -4.37 9.12 11.17
N LEU A 24 -3.90 8.48 10.09
CA LEU A 24 -3.17 7.23 10.24
C LEU A 24 -1.76 7.51 10.74
N GLN A 25 -1.19 6.53 11.44
CA GLN A 25 0.19 6.57 11.92
C GLN A 25 1.06 5.65 11.07
N LEU A 26 2.26 6.09 10.75
CA LEU A 26 3.20 5.26 10.00
C LEU A 26 3.93 4.32 10.94
N LEU A 27 3.96 3.03 10.59
CA LEU A 27 4.74 2.03 11.30
C LEU A 27 6.00 1.66 10.52
N GLU A 28 5.87 1.33 9.23
CA GLU A 28 7.01 0.98 8.40
C GLU A 28 6.76 1.34 6.95
N ARG A 29 7.86 1.59 6.22
CA ARG A 29 7.83 1.86 4.78
C ARG A 29 8.66 0.80 4.07
N ASN A 30 8.18 0.41 2.88
CA ASN A 30 8.93 -0.49 2.00
C ASN A 30 9.43 -1.72 2.73
N TRP A 31 8.52 -2.36 3.46
CA TRP A 31 8.84 -3.57 4.20
C TRP A 31 8.98 -4.73 3.23
N LEU A 32 10.09 -5.46 3.33
CA LEU A 32 10.41 -6.56 2.43
C LEU A 32 10.48 -7.87 3.18
N CYS A 33 10.00 -8.92 2.53
CA CYS A 33 10.21 -10.29 2.97
C CYS A 33 10.46 -11.15 1.74
N ARG A 34 10.84 -12.40 1.96
CA ARG A 34 11.00 -13.33 0.85
C ARG A 34 9.63 -13.56 0.21
N GLY A 35 9.53 -13.24 -1.08
CA GLY A 35 8.31 -13.45 -1.84
C GLY A 35 7.30 -12.33 -1.83
N GLY A 36 7.61 -11.18 -1.20
CA GLY A 36 6.68 -10.07 -1.22
C GLY A 36 7.21 -8.81 -0.57
N GLU A 37 6.44 -7.73 -0.76
CA GLU A 37 6.75 -6.43 -0.16
C GLU A 37 5.46 -5.67 0.12
N ILE A 38 5.54 -4.72 1.06
CA ILE A 38 4.42 -3.84 1.41
C ILE A 38 4.94 -2.42 1.38
N ASP A 39 4.27 -1.56 0.61
CA ASP A 39 4.72 -0.18 0.43
C ASP A 39 4.66 0.62 1.72
N LEU A 40 3.52 0.57 2.41
CA LEU A 40 3.34 1.25 3.69
C LEU A 40 2.61 0.32 4.65
N ILE A 41 3.05 0.31 5.91
CA ILE A 41 2.33 -0.36 6.99
C ILE A 41 1.98 0.73 7.98
N MET A 42 0.68 0.89 8.23
CA MET A 42 0.17 2.00 9.01
C MET A 42 -0.81 1.51 10.09
N ARG A 43 -1.16 2.40 10.99
CA ARG A 43 -2.17 2.14 12.01
C ARG A 43 -3.30 3.15 11.88
N ASP A 44 -4.53 2.63 11.84
CA ASP A 44 -5.73 3.44 11.80
C ASP A 44 -6.59 3.03 12.99
N GLY A 45 -6.47 3.79 14.10
CA GLY A 45 -7.08 3.38 15.35
C GLY A 45 -6.53 2.03 15.81
N ARG A 46 -7.40 1.03 15.94
CA ARG A 46 -7.00 -0.31 16.33
C ARG A 46 -6.58 -1.19 15.14
N TYR A 47 -6.81 -0.71 13.92
CA TYR A 47 -6.51 -1.49 12.73
C TYR A 47 -5.06 -1.35 12.30
N LEU A 48 -4.47 -2.47 11.94
CA LEU A 48 -3.20 -2.50 11.23
C LEU A 48 -3.53 -2.47 9.74
N VAL A 49 -2.99 -1.49 9.02
CA VAL A 49 -3.37 -1.24 7.62
C VAL A 49 -2.16 -1.47 6.72
N PHE A 50 -2.31 -2.43 5.80
CA PHE A 50 -1.30 -2.70 4.78
C PHE A 50 -1.71 -1.95 3.53
N VAL A 51 -0.85 -1.06 3.05
CA VAL A 51 -1.19 -0.13 1.97
C VAL A 51 -0.36 -0.43 0.73
N GLU A 52 -1.05 -0.64 -0.38
CA GLU A 52 -0.43 -0.75 -1.70
C GLU A 52 -0.58 0.59 -2.41
N VAL A 53 0.54 1.15 -2.88
CA VAL A 53 0.52 2.41 -3.62
C VAL A 53 0.73 2.11 -5.09
N ARG A 54 -0.18 2.61 -5.93
CA ARG A 54 -0.11 2.41 -7.38
C ARG A 54 -0.12 3.74 -8.09
N HIS A 55 0.75 3.87 -9.07
CA HIS A 55 0.87 5.09 -9.87
C HIS A 55 0.79 4.76 -11.36
N ARG A 56 0.02 5.58 -12.09
CA ARG A 56 -0.02 5.59 -13.55
C ARG A 56 0.15 7.04 -14.01
N ALA A 57 0.95 7.23 -15.05
CA ALA A 57 1.17 8.55 -15.61
C ALA A 57 -0.12 9.12 -16.22
N SER A 58 -1.00 8.26 -16.73
CA SER A 58 -2.29 8.64 -17.27
C SER A 58 -3.30 7.52 -17.03
N PRO A 59 -4.62 7.84 -17.09
CA PRO A 59 -5.66 6.82 -16.85
C PRO A 59 -5.90 5.90 -18.05
N ARG A 60 -4.93 5.74 -18.93
CA ARG A 60 -5.05 4.83 -20.06
C ARG A 60 -5.16 3.39 -19.59
N TYR A 61 -5.88 2.57 -20.37
CA TYR A 61 -5.95 1.12 -20.17
C TYR A 61 -6.42 0.72 -18.78
N GLY A 62 -7.41 1.44 -18.26
CA GLY A 62 -8.05 1.09 -17.02
C GLY A 62 -7.50 1.75 -15.76
N GLY A 63 -6.39 2.49 -15.89
CA GLY A 63 -5.85 3.27 -14.79
C GLY A 63 -5.13 2.43 -13.73
N ALA A 64 -4.82 3.06 -12.59
CA ALA A 64 -4.00 2.47 -11.55
C ALA A 64 -4.67 1.30 -10.85
N ALA A 65 -6.00 1.31 -10.72
CA ALA A 65 -6.75 0.25 -10.02
C ALA A 65 -6.53 -1.11 -10.68
N TYR A 66 -6.41 -1.14 -11.99
CA TYR A 66 -6.25 -2.39 -12.74
C TYR A 66 -4.85 -2.99 -12.62
N SER A 67 -3.92 -2.30 -11.97
CA SER A 67 -2.57 -2.84 -11.76
C SER A 67 -2.48 -3.77 -10.56
N ILE A 68 -3.55 -3.88 -9.75
CA ILE A 68 -3.55 -4.78 -8.59
C ILE A 68 -4.17 -6.11 -9.00
N THR A 69 -3.34 -6.96 -9.60
CA THR A 69 -3.76 -8.26 -10.13
C THR A 69 -3.96 -9.28 -9.01
N PRO A 70 -4.65 -10.41 -9.28
CA PRO A 70 -4.73 -11.50 -8.29
C PRO A 70 -3.37 -12.00 -7.83
N ALA A 71 -2.38 -12.05 -8.71
CA ALA A 71 -1.03 -12.45 -8.33
C ALA A 71 -0.42 -11.47 -7.34
N LYS A 72 -0.61 -10.17 -7.55
CA LYS A 72 -0.15 -9.15 -6.62
C LYS A 72 -0.88 -9.22 -5.28
N GLN A 73 -2.17 -9.49 -5.32
CA GLN A 73 -2.95 -9.66 -4.10
C GLN A 73 -2.43 -10.82 -3.26
N ARG A 74 -2.09 -11.94 -3.90
CA ARG A 74 -1.51 -13.09 -3.20
C ARG A 74 -0.17 -12.73 -2.54
N LYS A 75 0.67 -11.99 -3.25
CA LYS A 75 1.96 -11.56 -2.71
C LYS A 75 1.79 -10.62 -1.53
N LEU A 76 0.81 -9.73 -1.62
CA LEU A 76 0.51 -8.79 -0.53
C LEU A 76 0.01 -9.53 0.70
N LEU A 77 -0.90 -10.49 0.52
CA LEU A 77 -1.40 -11.32 1.62
C LEU A 77 -0.27 -12.12 2.26
N HIS A 78 0.62 -12.69 1.45
CA HIS A 78 1.78 -13.42 1.95
C HIS A 78 2.67 -12.51 2.80
N ALA A 79 3.02 -11.36 2.28
CA ALA A 79 3.88 -10.41 2.98
C ALA A 79 3.25 -9.98 4.31
N ALA A 80 1.94 -9.71 4.33
CA ALA A 80 1.24 -9.34 5.54
C ALA A 80 1.28 -10.47 6.58
N THR A 81 1.09 -11.71 6.14
CA THR A 81 1.15 -12.86 7.04
C THR A 81 2.55 -12.99 7.67
N VAL A 82 3.60 -12.81 6.88
CA VAL A 82 4.96 -12.85 7.39
C VAL A 82 5.20 -11.72 8.40
N TYR A 83 4.72 -10.51 8.08
CA TYR A 83 4.87 -9.37 8.99
C TYR A 83 4.21 -9.63 10.33
N LEU A 84 2.96 -10.10 10.32
CA LEU A 84 2.20 -10.37 11.55
C LEU A 84 2.90 -11.42 12.41
N SER A 85 3.42 -12.47 11.78
CA SER A 85 4.14 -13.53 12.47
C SER A 85 5.46 -13.02 13.04
N ASP A 86 6.23 -12.29 12.24
CA ASP A 86 7.54 -11.77 12.61
C ASP A 86 7.45 -10.79 13.78
N LYS A 87 6.48 -9.90 13.73
CA LYS A 87 6.29 -8.87 14.76
C LYS A 87 5.40 -9.31 15.92
N ARG A 88 4.84 -10.52 15.84
CA ARG A 88 3.94 -11.07 16.85
C ARG A 88 2.77 -10.11 17.13
N VAL A 89 2.16 -9.61 16.06
CA VAL A 89 1.04 -8.67 16.16
C VAL A 89 -0.27 -9.45 16.10
N ASP A 90 -1.16 -9.16 17.03
CA ASP A 90 -2.53 -9.69 17.04
C ASP A 90 -3.48 -8.50 17.04
N ALA A 91 -3.83 -8.03 15.87
CA ALA A 91 -4.69 -6.87 15.68
C ALA A 91 -5.57 -7.09 14.46
N PRO A 92 -6.76 -6.47 14.42
CA PRO A 92 -7.55 -6.52 13.19
C PRO A 92 -6.78 -5.84 12.06
N CYS A 93 -6.82 -6.44 10.88
CA CYS A 93 -6.05 -5.97 9.73
C CYS A 93 -6.97 -5.49 8.63
N ARG A 94 -6.46 -4.54 7.85
CA ARG A 94 -7.16 -4.02 6.69
C ARG A 94 -6.14 -3.82 5.58
N PHE A 95 -6.56 -4.09 4.34
CA PHE A 95 -5.72 -3.88 3.17
C PHE A 95 -6.31 -2.74 2.36
N ASP A 96 -5.54 -1.70 2.18
CA ASP A 96 -5.97 -0.51 1.46
C ASP A 96 -5.08 -0.29 0.24
N ALA A 97 -5.60 0.47 -0.72
CA ALA A 97 -4.80 0.93 -1.86
C ALA A 97 -4.91 2.44 -1.99
N VAL A 98 -3.81 3.08 -2.35
CA VAL A 98 -3.82 4.48 -2.74
C VAL A 98 -3.40 4.56 -4.19
N LEU A 99 -4.26 5.14 -5.01
CA LEU A 99 -4.07 5.21 -6.45
C LEU A 99 -3.73 6.63 -6.87
N SER A 100 -2.70 6.75 -7.69
CA SER A 100 -2.24 8.02 -8.24
C SER A 100 -2.24 7.92 -9.76
N GLU A 101 -2.98 8.80 -10.44
CA GLU A 101 -3.07 8.80 -11.90
C GLU A 101 -2.78 10.20 -12.44
N GLY A 102 -1.59 10.38 -13.02
CA GLY A 102 -1.18 11.67 -13.57
C GLY A 102 -1.28 12.78 -12.54
N GLN A 103 -2.04 13.84 -12.90
CA GLN A 103 -2.27 14.99 -12.02
C GLN A 103 -3.56 14.89 -11.24
N GLN A 104 -4.27 13.77 -11.33
CA GLN A 104 -5.53 13.59 -10.64
C GLN A 104 -5.32 13.52 -9.12
N PRO A 105 -6.33 13.89 -8.31
CA PRO A 105 -6.27 13.68 -6.86
C PRO A 105 -6.08 12.21 -6.53
N LEU A 106 -5.43 11.94 -5.39
CA LEU A 106 -5.25 10.58 -4.93
C LEU A 106 -6.59 9.93 -4.62
N GLN A 107 -6.69 8.64 -4.91
CA GLN A 107 -7.85 7.82 -4.59
C GLN A 107 -7.45 6.83 -3.50
N TRP A 108 -8.20 6.84 -2.40
CA TRP A 108 -7.96 5.92 -1.29
C TRP A 108 -9.06 4.88 -1.26
N LEU A 109 -8.70 3.64 -1.54
CA LEU A 109 -9.63 2.50 -1.52
C LEU A 109 -9.38 1.71 -0.25
N LYS A 110 -10.36 1.69 0.64
CA LYS A 110 -10.26 0.96 1.90
C LYS A 110 -10.74 -0.46 1.72
N ASN A 111 -10.07 -1.39 2.38
CA ASN A 111 -10.52 -2.76 2.54
C ASN A 111 -10.70 -3.49 1.19
N ILE A 112 -9.62 -3.52 0.41
CA ILE A 112 -9.67 -4.01 -0.97
C ILE A 112 -9.90 -5.53 -1.10
N PHE A 113 -9.83 -6.28 0.01
CA PHE A 113 -10.07 -7.72 0.03
C PHE A 113 -11.39 -8.09 0.71
N ALA A 114 -12.25 -7.13 0.93
CA ALA A 114 -13.54 -7.39 1.57
C ALA A 114 -14.51 -8.09 0.60
#